data_aff634f5b9a6f82095f1b8dea0a0d13f
#
_entry.id   aff634f5b9a6f82095f1b8dea0a0d13f
#
_cell.length_a   1.000
_cell.length_b   1.000
_cell.length_c   1.000
_cell.angle_alpha   90.00
_cell.angle_beta   90.00
_cell.angle_gamma   90.00
#
_symmetry.space_group_name_H-M   'P 1'
#
loop_
_entity.id
_entity.type
_entity.pdbx_description
1 polymer ?
#
loop_
_entity_poly.entity_id
_entity_poly.type
_entity_poly.pdbx_seq_one_letter_code
_entity_poly.pdbx_strand_id
1 'polypeptide(L)'
;MTQSITVPSLAKPVKWVMPESIRSDHATHLVVQQQGTEFTLLFFEVRTPLFSGTQEEQVVALQQLDHVEAICVSRIVISQENVALAISNFAQAFNTMVEETTKGQENDVHST
;
A
#
# COMPACT_ATOMS: atom_id res chain seq x y z
N MET A 1 3.63 1.92 -18.56
CA MET A 1 4.99 2.39 -18.33
C MET A 1 5.94 1.21 -18.38
N THR A 2 6.76 1.19 -19.38
CA THR A 2 7.69 0.10 -19.56
C THR A 2 9.09 0.55 -19.19
N GLN A 3 9.51 0.20 -17.98
CA GLN A 3 10.91 0.30 -17.63
C GLN A 3 11.57 -1.03 -17.93
N SER A 4 12.60 -0.97 -18.76
CA SER A 4 13.40 -2.15 -19.06
C SER A 4 14.40 -2.35 -17.91
N ILE A 5 14.15 -3.36 -17.06
CA ILE A 5 15.06 -3.73 -15.99
C ILE A 5 15.83 -4.98 -16.43
N THR A 6 17.13 -4.93 -16.30
CA THR A 6 17.97 -6.09 -16.56
C THR A 6 18.34 -6.74 -15.23
N VAL A 7 18.14 -8.05 -15.12
CA VAL A 7 18.59 -8.82 -13.94
C VAL A 7 20.08 -9.06 -14.06
N PRO A 8 20.93 -8.48 -13.17
CA PRO A 8 22.40 -8.55 -13.36
C PRO A 8 22.95 -9.97 -13.39
N SER A 9 22.37 -10.87 -12.57
CA SER A 9 22.84 -12.26 -12.49
C SER A 9 22.56 -13.06 -13.75
N LEU A 10 21.58 -12.66 -14.55
CA LEU A 10 21.18 -13.37 -15.78
C LEU A 10 21.53 -12.62 -17.05
N ALA A 11 21.84 -11.32 -16.94
CA ALA A 11 22.11 -10.43 -18.08
C ALA A 11 21.01 -10.50 -19.14
N LYS A 12 19.75 -10.68 -18.73
CA LYS A 12 18.60 -10.79 -19.60
C LYS A 12 17.59 -9.69 -19.30
N PRO A 13 16.89 -9.17 -20.31
CA PRO A 13 15.82 -8.23 -20.07
C PRO A 13 14.65 -8.92 -19.35
N VAL A 14 13.95 -8.15 -18.49
CA VAL A 14 12.79 -8.65 -17.74
C VAL A 14 11.52 -8.39 -18.54
N LYS A 15 10.71 -9.42 -18.70
CA LYS A 15 9.37 -9.29 -19.28
C LYS A 15 8.34 -9.31 -18.14
N TRP A 16 7.57 -8.26 -18.04
CA TRP A 16 6.52 -8.16 -17.01
C TRP A 16 5.27 -8.85 -17.50
N VAL A 17 4.77 -9.80 -16.69
CA VAL A 17 3.57 -10.57 -17.03
C VAL A 17 2.56 -10.38 -15.90
N MET A 18 1.36 -9.96 -16.25
CA MET A 18 0.25 -9.80 -15.30
C MET A 18 -0.76 -10.92 -15.55
N PRO A 19 -0.80 -11.95 -14.68
CA PRO A 19 -1.80 -13.01 -14.84
C PRO A 19 -3.22 -12.44 -14.69
N GLU A 20 -4.16 -12.98 -15.47
CA GLU A 20 -5.57 -12.56 -15.38
C GLU A 20 -6.18 -12.93 -14.01
N SER A 21 -5.67 -13.98 -13.38
CA SER A 21 -6.16 -14.48 -12.11
C SER A 21 -5.59 -13.73 -10.89
N ILE A 22 -4.75 -12.71 -11.10
CA ILE A 22 -4.18 -11.99 -9.96
C ILE A 22 -5.28 -11.26 -9.19
N ARG A 23 -5.24 -11.42 -7.88
CA ARG A 23 -6.21 -10.80 -6.99
C ARG A 23 -5.67 -9.48 -6.47
N SER A 24 -6.57 -8.49 -6.40
CA SER A 24 -6.25 -7.22 -5.74
C SER A 24 -6.81 -7.23 -4.32
N ASP A 25 -5.94 -7.01 -3.34
CA ASP A 25 -6.35 -6.92 -1.94
C ASP A 25 -6.23 -5.47 -1.49
N HIS A 26 -7.21 -5.03 -0.70
CA HIS A 26 -7.18 -3.71 -0.09
C HIS A 26 -6.49 -3.80 1.26
N ALA A 27 -5.58 -2.86 1.53
CA ALA A 27 -4.88 -2.79 2.80
C ALA A 27 -4.91 -1.37 3.34
N THR A 28 -5.02 -1.24 4.66
CA THR A 28 -4.98 0.05 5.34
C THR A 28 -3.63 0.32 5.99
N HIS A 29 -2.88 -0.74 6.30
CA HIS A 29 -1.61 -0.63 7.02
C HIS A 29 -0.57 -1.58 6.46
N LEU A 30 0.68 -1.16 6.55
CA LEU A 30 1.84 -1.95 6.15
C LEU A 30 2.80 -2.06 7.33
N VAL A 31 3.16 -3.29 7.69
CA VAL A 31 4.20 -3.58 8.67
C VAL A 31 5.37 -4.22 7.95
N VAL A 32 6.58 -3.75 8.23
CA VAL A 32 7.80 -4.26 7.62
C VAL A 32 8.64 -4.93 8.69
N GLN A 33 9.04 -6.18 8.46
CA GLN A 33 9.92 -6.93 9.35
C GLN A 33 11.17 -7.31 8.59
N GLN A 34 12.32 -7.18 9.24
CA GLN A 34 13.60 -7.58 8.66
C GLN A 34 14.06 -8.88 9.31
N GLN A 35 14.43 -9.85 8.48
CA GLN A 35 15.02 -11.12 8.94
C GLN A 35 16.21 -11.44 8.06
N GLY A 36 17.43 -11.23 8.61
CA GLY A 36 18.65 -11.45 7.84
C GLY A 36 18.75 -10.54 6.64
N THR A 37 18.82 -11.11 5.44
CA THR A 37 18.89 -10.37 4.18
C THR A 37 17.54 -10.22 3.51
N GLU A 38 16.45 -10.57 4.18
CA GLU A 38 15.11 -10.51 3.62
C GLU A 38 14.23 -9.56 4.41
N PHE A 39 13.28 -8.95 3.71
CA PHE A 39 12.24 -8.12 4.30
C PHE A 39 10.89 -8.76 4.05
N THR A 40 10.09 -8.83 5.11
CA THR A 40 8.72 -9.32 5.01
C THR A 40 7.78 -8.12 5.08
N LEU A 41 6.98 -7.94 4.05
CA LEU A 41 5.95 -6.90 3.98
C LEU A 41 4.61 -7.53 4.36
N LEU A 42 4.03 -7.05 5.44
CA LEU A 42 2.75 -7.54 5.94
C LEU A 42 1.71 -6.45 5.72
N PHE A 43 0.72 -6.75 4.89
CA PHE A 43 -0.37 -5.83 4.58
C PHE A 43 -1.58 -6.21 5.42
N PHE A 44 -2.07 -5.25 6.20
CA PHE A 44 -3.21 -5.45 7.09
C PHE A 44 -4.38 -4.58 6.66
N GLU A 45 -5.57 -5.10 6.88
CA GLU A 45 -6.80 -4.33 6.75
C GLU A 45 -7.43 -4.22 8.13
N VAL A 46 -7.60 -2.99 8.59
CA VAL A 46 -8.30 -2.72 9.84
C VAL A 46 -9.79 -2.86 9.59
N ARG A 47 -10.45 -3.70 10.39
CA ARG A 47 -11.88 -3.94 10.30
C ARG A 47 -12.55 -3.44 11.55
N THR A 48 -13.36 -2.40 11.38
CA THR A 48 -14.16 -1.85 12.46
C THR A 48 -15.49 -2.58 12.49
N PRO A 49 -15.92 -3.09 13.67
CA PRO A 49 -17.22 -3.72 13.79
C PRO A 49 -18.34 -2.76 13.40
N LEU A 50 -19.40 -3.31 12.80
CA LEU A 50 -20.60 -2.55 12.50
C LEU A 50 -21.47 -2.48 13.73
N PHE A 51 -21.87 -1.27 14.11
CA PHE A 51 -22.77 -1.03 15.22
C PHE A 51 -24.13 -0.56 14.70
N SER A 52 -25.19 -0.98 15.35
CA SER A 52 -26.53 -0.50 15.05
C SER A 52 -26.90 0.64 16.00
N GLY A 53 -27.94 1.39 15.64
CA GLY A 53 -28.44 2.48 16.46
C GLY A 53 -28.13 3.85 15.87
N THR A 54 -28.30 4.88 16.69
CA THR A 54 -28.02 6.26 16.29
C THR A 54 -26.51 6.48 16.15
N GLN A 55 -26.14 7.59 15.51
CA GLN A 55 -24.73 7.94 15.35
C GLN A 55 -24.04 8.10 16.70
N GLU A 56 -24.71 8.69 17.68
CA GLU A 56 -24.17 8.85 19.03
C GLU A 56 -23.93 7.50 19.71
N GLU A 57 -24.89 6.58 19.56
CA GLU A 57 -24.76 5.23 20.14
C GLU A 57 -23.61 4.48 19.51
N GLN A 58 -23.40 4.62 18.19
CA GLN A 58 -22.30 3.99 17.47
C GLN A 58 -20.94 4.53 17.94
N VAL A 59 -20.84 5.84 18.17
CA VAL A 59 -19.60 6.45 18.66
C VAL A 59 -19.27 5.94 20.06
N VAL A 60 -20.25 5.86 20.93
CA VAL A 60 -20.05 5.33 22.30
C VAL A 60 -19.61 3.87 22.25
N ALA A 61 -20.25 3.06 21.41
CA ALA A 61 -19.88 1.64 21.27
C ALA A 61 -18.45 1.49 20.78
N LEU A 62 -18.03 2.33 19.81
CA LEU A 62 -16.67 2.31 19.29
C LEU A 62 -15.65 2.67 20.38
N GLN A 63 -15.95 3.67 21.19
CA GLN A 63 -15.07 4.10 22.29
C GLN A 63 -14.91 3.05 23.38
N GLN A 64 -15.87 2.15 23.52
CA GLN A 64 -15.84 1.09 24.54
C GLN A 64 -15.05 -0.14 24.08
N LEU A 65 -14.62 -0.19 22.83
CA LEU A 65 -13.80 -1.30 22.36
C LEU A 65 -12.40 -1.23 22.95
N ASP A 66 -11.91 -2.39 23.43
CA ASP A 66 -10.54 -2.51 23.91
C ASP A 66 -9.52 -2.46 22.77
N HIS A 67 -9.90 -2.96 21.60
CA HIS A 67 -9.05 -3.02 20.42
C HIS A 67 -9.89 -3.12 19.17
N VAL A 68 -9.26 -2.85 18.04
CA VAL A 68 -9.81 -3.07 16.70
C VAL A 68 -8.94 -4.11 16.02
N GLU A 69 -9.56 -5.06 15.33
CA GLU A 69 -8.82 -6.10 14.64
C GLU A 69 -8.19 -5.58 13.34
N ALA A 70 -6.93 -5.95 13.14
CA ALA A 70 -6.25 -5.77 11.87
C ALA A 70 -5.88 -7.15 11.33
N ILE A 71 -6.44 -7.50 10.17
CA ILE A 71 -6.28 -8.82 9.59
C ILE A 71 -5.26 -8.76 8.48
N CYS A 72 -4.27 -9.67 8.52
CA CYS A 72 -3.27 -9.73 7.47
C CYS A 72 -3.90 -10.29 6.19
N VAL A 73 -3.91 -9.48 5.16
CA VAL A 73 -4.49 -9.86 3.86
C VAL A 73 -3.44 -10.33 2.86
N SER A 74 -2.18 -9.95 3.05
CA SER A 74 -1.11 -10.37 2.17
C SER A 74 0.24 -10.31 2.89
N ARG A 75 1.11 -11.24 2.57
CA ARG A 75 2.48 -11.30 3.08
C ARG A 75 3.41 -11.53 1.89
N ILE A 76 4.36 -10.62 1.72
CA ILE A 76 5.31 -10.68 0.61
C ILE A 76 6.71 -10.58 1.17
N VAL A 77 7.60 -11.46 0.70
CA VAL A 77 9.01 -11.44 1.09
C VAL A 77 9.83 -10.88 -0.07
N ILE A 78 10.65 -9.87 0.24
CA ILE A 78 11.52 -9.23 -0.75
C ILE A 78 12.96 -9.31 -0.26
N SER A 79 13.89 -9.66 -1.18
CA SER A 79 15.30 -9.66 -0.87
C SER A 79 15.82 -8.23 -0.67
N GLN A 80 16.85 -8.08 0.15
CA GLN A 80 17.46 -6.79 0.44
C GLN A 80 17.89 -6.03 -0.82
N GLU A 81 18.37 -6.76 -1.81
CA GLU A 81 18.84 -6.16 -3.06
C GLU A 81 17.77 -5.37 -3.79
N ASN A 82 16.50 -5.78 -3.66
CA ASN A 82 15.41 -5.17 -4.40
C ASN A 82 14.60 -4.17 -3.59
N VAL A 83 14.80 -4.11 -2.26
CA VAL A 83 14.02 -3.21 -1.40
C VAL A 83 14.28 -1.74 -1.72
N ALA A 84 15.53 -1.38 -1.95
CA ALA A 84 15.88 0.03 -2.25
C ALA A 84 15.18 0.51 -3.52
N LEU A 85 15.15 -0.34 -4.55
CA LEU A 85 14.44 -0.02 -5.80
C LEU A 85 12.94 0.10 -5.58
N ALA A 86 12.35 -0.81 -4.81
CA ALA A 86 10.92 -0.77 -4.50
C ALA A 86 10.55 0.51 -3.75
N ILE A 87 11.36 0.92 -2.77
CA ILE A 87 11.14 2.16 -2.02
C ILE A 87 11.21 3.37 -2.96
N SER A 88 12.21 3.41 -3.82
CA SER A 88 12.38 4.50 -4.77
C SER A 88 11.19 4.62 -5.73
N ASN A 89 10.72 3.50 -6.26
CA ASN A 89 9.58 3.47 -7.16
C ASN A 89 8.29 3.92 -6.45
N PHE A 90 8.09 3.48 -5.22
CA PHE A 90 6.91 3.88 -4.45
C PHE A 90 6.94 5.38 -4.14
N ALA A 91 8.09 5.90 -3.71
CA ALA A 91 8.23 7.32 -3.40
C ALA A 91 7.99 8.19 -4.63
N GLN A 92 8.47 7.78 -5.80
CA GLN A 92 8.26 8.50 -7.04
C GLN A 92 6.77 8.54 -7.41
N ALA A 93 6.08 7.41 -7.32
CA ALA A 93 4.65 7.35 -7.59
C ALA A 93 3.85 8.21 -6.62
N PHE A 94 4.21 8.16 -5.33
CA PHE A 94 3.56 8.97 -4.31
C PHE A 94 3.74 10.48 -4.57
N ASN A 95 4.97 10.89 -4.89
CA ASN A 95 5.26 12.30 -5.16
C ASN A 95 4.51 12.80 -6.40
N THR A 96 4.42 11.99 -7.44
CA THR A 96 3.65 12.32 -8.64
C THR A 96 2.18 12.53 -8.30
N MET A 97 1.61 11.64 -7.50
CA MET A 97 0.22 11.75 -7.06
C MET A 97 -0.02 13.04 -6.26
N VAL A 98 0.88 13.38 -5.35
CA VAL A 98 0.77 14.60 -4.54
C VAL A 98 0.82 15.84 -5.42
N GLU A 99 1.74 15.88 -6.39
CA GLU A 99 1.85 17.00 -7.33
C GLU A 99 0.59 17.19 -8.15
N GLU A 100 0.03 16.11 -8.67
CA GLU A 100 -1.22 16.17 -9.43
C GLU A 100 -2.38 16.66 -8.58
N THR A 101 -2.49 16.20 -7.35
CA THR A 101 -3.52 16.64 -6.42
C THR A 101 -3.38 18.13 -6.11
N THR A 102 -2.14 18.61 -5.87
CA THR A 102 -1.88 20.02 -5.59
C THR A 102 -2.22 20.89 -6.78
N LYS A 103 -1.86 20.48 -7.99
CA LYS A 103 -2.21 21.21 -9.21
C LYS A 103 -3.74 21.29 -9.41
N GLY A 104 -4.45 20.19 -9.13
CA GLY A 104 -5.89 20.16 -9.20
C GLY A 104 -6.53 21.14 -8.22
N GLN A 105 -6.03 21.23 -7.00
CA GLN A 105 -6.52 22.14 -5.98
C GLN A 105 -6.25 23.61 -6.36
N GLU A 106 -5.07 23.91 -6.90
CA GLU A 106 -4.76 25.25 -7.37
C GLU A 106 -5.69 25.69 -8.50
N ASN A 107 -5.97 24.79 -9.43
CA ASN A 107 -6.90 25.08 -10.53
C ASN A 107 -8.32 25.34 -10.02
N ASP A 108 -8.76 24.59 -9.01
CA ASP A 108 -10.08 24.78 -8.41
C ASP A 108 -10.18 26.14 -7.71
N VAL A 109 -9.11 26.56 -7.02
CA VAL A 109 -9.07 27.87 -6.34
C VAL A 109 -9.09 29.01 -7.36
N HIS A 110 -8.42 28.85 -8.50
CA HIS A 110 -8.37 29.89 -9.54
C HIS A 110 -9.60 29.95 -10.41
N SER A 111 -10.43 28.92 -10.42
CA SER A 111 -11.64 28.87 -11.24
C SER A 111 -12.85 29.50 -10.57
N THR A 112 -12.72 30.01 -9.37
CA THR A 112 -13.77 30.77 -8.69
C THR A 112 -13.53 32.30 -8.84
#